data_0a72f9a7d40a69fa7a948667ae24f706
#
_entry.id   0a72f9a7d40a69fa7a948667ae24f706
#
_cell.length_a   1.000
_cell.length_b   1.000
_cell.length_c   1.000
_cell.angle_alpha   90.00
_cell.angle_beta   90.00
_cell.angle_gamma   90.00
#
_symmetry.space_group_name_H-M   'P 1'
#
loop_
_entity.id
_entity.type
_entity.pdbx_description
1 polymer ?
#
loop_
_entity_poly.entity_id
_entity_poly.type
_entity_poly.pdbx_seq_one_letter_code
_entity_poly.pdbx_strand_id
1 'polypeptide(L)'
;MKPGRITDYNKQLPIVELYYCVQSEGSRSGMPTVCVRTTGCTHRCWFGEGGWCDSWYTSIHPEKGGFSFNDIKKMYDDRTDIKEMMLTGGSPTMHPDLVNELTHFANERGILITMETEGSHFIETDYPIGLISLSPKFSNSVPKVGVATPKGATTDQRMIDQHNKFRLKYDVMKQMIAYHSDYHFKPVCNPTEMPEVWEEIEKARQTLGIPKNKTYIMPPGDNREELIRVYPMVMDFCRDNGFNFTGREHIIAFDTKRCV
;
A
#
# COMPACT_ATOMS: atom_id res chain seq x y z
N MET A 1 -8.42 -16.02 11.56
CA MET A 1 -9.62 -15.66 12.36
C MET A 1 -10.57 -14.93 11.44
N LYS A 2 -11.84 -15.34 11.39
CA LYS A 2 -12.83 -14.63 10.57
C LYS A 2 -13.11 -13.26 11.22
N PRO A 3 -13.09 -12.16 10.48
CA PRO A 3 -13.35 -10.83 11.01
C PRO A 3 -14.82 -10.66 11.42
N GLY A 4 -15.06 -9.73 12.34
CA GLY A 4 -16.39 -9.29 12.73
C GLY A 4 -16.98 -8.24 11.80
N ARG A 5 -18.08 -7.62 12.26
CA ARG A 5 -18.76 -6.50 11.61
C ARG A 5 -18.68 -5.27 12.52
N ILE A 6 -18.63 -4.08 11.92
CA ILE A 6 -18.79 -2.82 12.67
C ILE A 6 -20.27 -2.63 12.95
N THR A 7 -20.63 -2.44 14.22
CA THR A 7 -22.03 -2.25 14.65
C THR A 7 -22.38 -0.80 14.96
N ASP A 8 -21.39 0.00 15.34
CA ASP A 8 -21.56 1.43 15.61
C ASP A 8 -20.85 2.26 14.51
N TYR A 9 -21.64 2.73 13.57
CA TYR A 9 -21.16 3.53 12.43
C TYR A 9 -20.78 4.97 12.78
N ASN A 10 -21.09 5.45 13.99
CA ASN A 10 -20.66 6.77 14.47
C ASN A 10 -19.34 6.72 15.22
N LYS A 11 -18.89 5.52 15.64
CA LYS A 11 -17.62 5.35 16.33
C LYS A 11 -16.44 5.76 15.43
N GLN A 12 -15.49 6.50 16.02
CA GLN A 12 -14.22 6.79 15.32
C GLN A 12 -13.44 5.51 15.04
N LEU A 13 -13.03 5.36 13.80
CA LEU A 13 -12.26 4.26 13.25
C LEU A 13 -10.77 4.63 13.14
N PRO A 14 -9.89 3.66 12.96
CA PRO A 14 -8.46 3.90 12.74
C PRO A 14 -8.17 4.46 11.32
N ILE A 15 -8.86 5.51 10.92
CA ILE A 15 -8.76 6.17 9.62
C ILE A 15 -8.22 7.57 9.84
N VAL A 16 -7.06 7.88 9.26
CA VAL A 16 -6.36 9.16 9.41
C VAL A 16 -6.59 10.12 8.25
N GLU A 17 -6.94 9.60 7.08
CA GLU A 17 -7.27 10.40 5.90
C GLU A 17 -8.45 9.79 5.17
N LEU A 18 -9.37 10.66 4.74
CA LEU A 18 -10.53 10.31 3.94
C LEU A 18 -10.79 11.45 2.96
N TYR A 19 -10.56 11.22 1.66
CA TYR A 19 -10.68 12.27 0.63
C TYR A 19 -10.89 11.70 -0.78
N TYR A 20 -11.36 12.55 -1.70
CA TYR A 20 -11.41 12.23 -3.13
C TYR A 20 -10.05 12.46 -3.76
N CYS A 21 -9.62 11.53 -4.59
CA CYS A 21 -8.41 11.65 -5.39
C CYS A 21 -8.53 10.89 -6.71
N VAL A 22 -7.45 10.89 -7.46
CA VAL A 22 -7.25 9.97 -8.58
C VAL A 22 -6.25 8.92 -8.13
N GLN A 23 -6.60 7.62 -8.30
CA GLN A 23 -5.63 6.54 -8.05
C GLN A 23 -4.39 6.77 -8.91
N SER A 24 -3.23 6.80 -8.28
CA SER A 24 -2.00 7.28 -8.91
C SER A 24 -0.94 6.19 -9.07
N GLU A 25 -1.28 4.93 -8.73
CA GLU A 25 -0.35 3.81 -8.77
C GLU A 25 -1.04 2.52 -9.23
N GLY A 26 -0.25 1.62 -9.84
CA GLY A 26 -0.70 0.28 -10.22
C GLY A 26 -1.65 0.24 -11.40
N SER A 27 -2.37 -0.88 -11.53
CA SER A 27 -3.25 -1.15 -12.67
C SER A 27 -4.51 -0.29 -12.73
N ARG A 28 -4.81 0.45 -11.65
CA ARG A 28 -5.98 1.36 -11.55
C ARG A 28 -5.60 2.83 -11.60
N SER A 29 -4.35 3.15 -11.97
CA SER A 29 -3.92 4.53 -12.14
C SER A 29 -4.82 5.30 -13.11
N GLY A 30 -5.16 6.54 -12.77
CA GLY A 30 -6.07 7.40 -13.52
C GLY A 30 -7.54 7.34 -13.11
N MET A 31 -7.96 6.43 -12.23
CA MET A 31 -9.36 6.27 -11.83
C MET A 31 -9.73 7.21 -10.68
N PRO A 32 -10.83 8.01 -10.80
CA PRO A 32 -11.39 8.76 -9.68
C PRO A 32 -11.77 7.81 -8.53
N THR A 33 -11.31 8.09 -7.32
CA THR A 33 -11.45 7.18 -6.20
C THR A 33 -11.67 7.91 -4.87
N VAL A 34 -12.20 7.21 -3.88
CA VAL A 34 -12.16 7.64 -2.48
C VAL A 34 -10.98 6.96 -1.80
N CYS A 35 -10.05 7.75 -1.28
CA CYS A 35 -8.97 7.26 -0.44
C CYS A 35 -9.45 7.07 1.00
N VAL A 36 -9.29 5.86 1.52
CA VAL A 36 -9.48 5.50 2.93
C VAL A 36 -8.13 5.06 3.47
N ARG A 37 -7.43 5.95 4.20
CA ARG A 37 -6.10 5.68 4.75
C ARG A 37 -6.16 5.31 6.22
N THR A 38 -5.78 4.07 6.54
CA THR A 38 -5.73 3.57 7.92
C THR A 38 -4.44 3.96 8.64
N THR A 39 -4.47 3.99 9.97
CA THR A 39 -3.30 4.13 10.83
C THR A 39 -2.78 2.76 11.29
N GLY A 40 -1.53 2.70 11.71
CA GLY A 40 -0.87 1.47 12.15
C GLY A 40 -0.24 0.68 11.00
N CYS A 41 0.98 0.18 11.23
CA CYS A 41 1.70 -0.67 10.29
C CYS A 41 2.60 -1.64 11.04
N THR A 42 2.79 -2.84 10.51
CA THR A 42 3.75 -3.82 11.03
C THR A 42 5.19 -3.49 10.66
N HIS A 43 5.39 -2.68 9.63
CA HIS A 43 6.70 -2.32 9.09
C HIS A 43 7.20 -0.96 9.60
N ARG A 44 8.51 -0.78 9.51
CA ARG A 44 9.23 0.46 9.80
C ARG A 44 10.19 0.70 8.65
N CYS A 45 9.62 1.08 7.49
CA CYS A 45 10.39 1.18 6.25
C CYS A 45 11.28 2.43 6.26
N TRP A 46 12.57 2.21 6.02
CA TRP A 46 13.57 3.26 5.83
C TRP A 46 14.42 2.94 4.60
N PHE A 47 14.53 3.87 3.68
CA PHE A 47 15.12 3.69 2.35
C PHE A 47 16.49 4.38 2.21
N GLY A 48 17.25 4.47 3.29
CA GLY A 48 18.56 5.11 3.29
C GLY A 48 18.43 6.62 3.10
N GLU A 49 19.12 7.16 2.10
CA GLU A 49 19.08 8.59 1.74
C GLU A 49 17.67 9.02 1.28
N GLY A 50 16.85 8.11 0.72
CA GLY A 50 15.45 8.34 0.41
C GLY A 50 14.54 8.46 1.64
N GLY A 51 15.09 8.39 2.85
CA GLY A 51 14.37 8.67 4.09
C GLY A 51 13.42 7.56 4.55
N TRP A 52 12.48 7.94 5.39
CA TRP A 52 11.42 7.08 5.89
C TRP A 52 10.28 6.94 4.87
N CYS A 53 9.48 5.88 5.04
CA CYS A 53 8.23 5.73 4.28
C CYS A 53 7.47 7.07 4.23
N ASP A 54 6.99 7.48 3.06
CA ASP A 54 6.20 8.69 2.84
C ASP A 54 4.96 8.79 3.74
N SER A 55 4.44 7.64 4.14
CA SER A 55 3.33 7.51 5.10
C SER A 55 3.80 7.18 6.53
N TRP A 56 4.99 7.68 6.95
CA TRP A 56 5.56 7.43 8.29
C TRP A 56 4.60 7.81 9.43
N TYR A 57 3.72 8.77 9.21
CA TYR A 57 2.68 9.21 10.15
C TYR A 57 1.54 8.18 10.34
N THR A 58 1.54 7.10 9.56
CA THR A 58 0.64 5.95 9.76
C THR A 58 1.37 4.74 10.35
N SER A 59 2.71 4.76 10.43
CA SER A 59 3.53 3.60 10.79
C SER A 59 4.44 3.85 12.00
N ILE A 60 5.44 4.71 11.86
CA ILE A 60 6.47 4.95 12.90
C ILE A 60 5.91 5.80 14.03
N HIS A 61 5.13 6.83 13.68
CA HIS A 61 4.46 7.73 14.59
C HIS A 61 2.97 7.82 14.21
N PRO A 62 2.19 6.75 14.44
CA PRO A 62 0.83 6.67 13.94
C PRO A 62 -0.05 7.79 14.52
N GLU A 63 -0.64 8.56 13.62
CA GLU A 63 -1.66 9.55 13.96
C GLU A 63 -2.93 8.84 14.42
N LYS A 64 -3.72 9.52 15.24
CA LYS A 64 -4.97 9.00 15.77
C LYS A 64 -6.04 9.06 14.67
N GLY A 65 -6.80 7.99 14.49
CA GLY A 65 -7.94 8.00 13.57
C GLY A 65 -9.03 8.98 14.04
N GLY A 66 -9.72 9.59 13.10
CA GLY A 66 -10.72 10.62 13.36
C GLY A 66 -12.01 10.50 12.54
N PHE A 67 -12.09 9.54 11.62
CA PHE A 67 -13.27 9.33 10.76
C PHE A 67 -14.10 8.15 11.23
N SER A 68 -15.42 8.23 11.03
CA SER A 68 -16.39 7.18 11.27
C SER A 68 -16.76 6.43 9.99
N PHE A 69 -17.50 5.33 10.10
CA PHE A 69 -18.03 4.64 8.93
C PHE A 69 -19.08 5.49 8.19
N ASN A 70 -19.84 6.30 8.92
CA ASN A 70 -20.79 7.24 8.31
C ASN A 70 -20.10 8.32 7.46
N ASP A 71 -18.87 8.72 7.79
CA ASP A 71 -18.13 9.65 6.94
C ASP A 71 -17.78 9.02 5.59
N ILE A 72 -17.41 7.74 5.57
CA ILE A 72 -17.16 6.98 4.31
C ILE A 72 -18.46 6.88 3.50
N LYS A 73 -19.58 6.54 4.14
CA LYS A 73 -20.89 6.48 3.46
C LYS A 73 -21.24 7.81 2.82
N LYS A 74 -21.07 8.91 3.57
CA LYS A 74 -21.32 10.26 3.09
C LYS A 74 -20.51 10.60 1.84
N MET A 75 -19.23 10.22 1.75
CA MET A 75 -18.41 10.43 0.54
C MET A 75 -19.09 9.83 -0.70
N TYR A 76 -19.61 8.61 -0.60
CA TYR A 76 -20.26 7.94 -1.72
C TYR A 76 -21.72 8.37 -1.95
N ASP A 77 -22.40 8.92 -0.93
CA ASP A 77 -23.72 9.53 -1.09
C ASP A 77 -23.61 10.89 -1.81
N ASP A 78 -22.55 11.66 -1.52
CA ASP A 78 -22.27 12.94 -2.17
C ASP A 78 -21.77 12.78 -3.63
N ARG A 79 -21.10 11.65 -3.95
CA ARG A 79 -20.50 11.35 -5.26
C ARG A 79 -20.81 9.92 -5.70
N THR A 80 -22.03 9.70 -6.15
CA THR A 80 -22.53 8.38 -6.59
C THR A 80 -21.89 7.88 -7.89
N ASP A 81 -21.24 8.76 -8.63
CA ASP A 81 -20.48 8.49 -9.85
C ASP A 81 -19.12 7.80 -9.57
N ILE A 82 -18.55 7.96 -8.36
CA ILE A 82 -17.30 7.29 -7.98
C ILE A 82 -17.60 5.84 -7.58
N LYS A 83 -16.93 4.90 -8.26
CA LYS A 83 -17.07 3.45 -8.03
C LYS A 83 -15.76 2.76 -7.63
N GLU A 84 -14.76 3.54 -7.24
CA GLU A 84 -13.47 3.05 -6.78
C GLU A 84 -13.22 3.47 -5.33
N MET A 85 -12.60 2.56 -4.56
CA MET A 85 -12.07 2.82 -3.23
C MET A 85 -10.61 2.39 -3.18
N MET A 86 -9.73 3.30 -2.82
CA MET A 86 -8.35 3.00 -2.47
C MET A 86 -8.26 2.83 -0.95
N LEU A 87 -8.22 1.58 -0.49
CA LEU A 87 -8.00 1.24 0.91
C LEU A 87 -6.51 1.10 1.15
N THR A 88 -5.93 2.06 1.81
CA THR A 88 -4.48 2.20 2.01
C THR A 88 -4.15 2.59 3.45
N GLY A 89 -2.93 3.02 3.71
CA GLY A 89 -2.52 3.56 5.00
C GLY A 89 -1.16 3.08 5.43
N GLY A 90 -1.04 2.75 6.69
CA GLY A 90 0.07 1.97 7.18
C GLY A 90 -0.07 0.53 6.69
N SER A 91 -0.98 -0.23 7.29
CA SER A 91 -1.36 -1.58 6.87
C SER A 91 -2.85 -1.81 7.15
N PRO A 92 -3.73 -1.76 6.13
CA PRO A 92 -5.16 -2.00 6.32
C PRO A 92 -5.46 -3.35 6.97
N THR A 93 -4.61 -4.34 6.73
CA THR A 93 -4.79 -5.70 7.28
C THR A 93 -4.65 -5.80 8.81
N MET A 94 -4.23 -4.73 9.48
CA MET A 94 -4.27 -4.61 10.95
C MET A 94 -5.69 -4.36 11.50
N HIS A 95 -6.67 -4.05 10.62
CA HIS A 95 -8.03 -3.68 10.99
C HIS A 95 -9.07 -4.59 10.33
N PRO A 96 -9.07 -5.90 10.67
CA PRO A 96 -9.86 -6.91 9.95
C PRO A 96 -11.37 -6.60 9.92
N ASP A 97 -11.94 -6.13 11.02
CA ASP A 97 -13.38 -5.81 11.08
C ASP A 97 -13.76 -4.62 10.19
N LEU A 98 -12.89 -3.61 10.12
CA LEU A 98 -13.07 -2.48 9.18
C LEU A 98 -13.00 -2.95 7.73
N VAL A 99 -11.97 -3.74 7.40
CA VAL A 99 -11.81 -4.27 6.02
C VAL A 99 -13.03 -5.11 5.63
N ASN A 100 -13.50 -5.99 6.52
CA ASN A 100 -14.70 -6.80 6.27
C ASN A 100 -15.95 -5.94 6.05
N GLU A 101 -16.18 -4.93 6.90
CA GLU A 101 -17.31 -4.01 6.75
C GLU A 101 -17.26 -3.25 5.43
N LEU A 102 -16.06 -2.82 5.00
CA LEU A 102 -15.87 -2.17 3.71
C LEU A 102 -16.20 -3.09 2.53
N THR A 103 -15.91 -4.40 2.63
CA THR A 103 -16.29 -5.34 1.56
C THR A 103 -17.81 -5.52 1.43
N HIS A 104 -18.56 -5.49 2.54
CA HIS A 104 -20.02 -5.48 2.50
C HIS A 104 -20.55 -4.20 1.83
N PHE A 105 -20.07 -3.05 2.29
CA PHE A 105 -20.47 -1.76 1.73
C PHE A 105 -20.18 -1.65 0.23
N ALA A 106 -19.01 -2.13 -0.18
CA ALA A 106 -18.59 -2.11 -1.57
C ALA A 106 -19.45 -3.05 -2.44
N ASN A 107 -19.75 -4.26 -1.93
CA ASN A 107 -20.61 -5.22 -2.62
C ASN A 107 -22.05 -4.67 -2.83
N GLU A 108 -22.63 -4.04 -1.80
CA GLU A 108 -23.95 -3.44 -1.87
C GLU A 108 -24.06 -2.28 -2.88
N ARG A 109 -22.97 -1.54 -3.08
CA ARG A 109 -22.94 -0.33 -3.92
C ARG A 109 -22.24 -0.48 -5.28
N GLY A 110 -21.73 -1.67 -5.57
CA GLY A 110 -20.96 -1.92 -6.79
C GLY A 110 -19.67 -1.10 -6.84
N ILE A 111 -18.97 -0.99 -5.70
CA ILE A 111 -17.69 -0.29 -5.55
C ILE A 111 -16.57 -1.32 -5.67
N LEU A 112 -15.54 -1.02 -6.45
CA LEU A 112 -14.31 -1.81 -6.51
C LEU A 112 -13.33 -1.31 -5.43
N ILE A 113 -12.92 -2.19 -4.52
CA ILE A 113 -11.87 -1.90 -3.56
C ILE A 113 -10.52 -2.30 -4.16
N THR A 114 -9.57 -1.38 -4.23
CA THR A 114 -8.14 -1.66 -4.34
C THR A 114 -7.53 -1.57 -2.95
N MET A 115 -7.06 -2.69 -2.40
CA MET A 115 -6.37 -2.70 -1.11
C MET A 115 -4.86 -2.71 -1.30
N GLU A 116 -4.21 -1.63 -0.87
CA GLU A 116 -2.75 -1.50 -0.82
C GLU A 116 -2.24 -2.23 0.43
N THR A 117 -1.43 -3.28 0.25
CA THR A 117 -0.92 -4.08 1.36
C THR A 117 0.52 -4.54 1.13
N GLU A 118 1.27 -4.63 2.22
CA GLU A 118 2.61 -5.21 2.24
C GLU A 118 2.61 -6.74 2.34
N GLY A 119 1.44 -7.36 2.50
CA GLY A 119 1.30 -8.81 2.51
C GLY A 119 1.67 -9.50 3.83
N SER A 120 1.56 -8.81 4.98
CA SER A 120 1.95 -9.38 6.28
C SER A 120 0.84 -10.15 7.00
N HIS A 121 -0.44 -9.86 6.73
CA HIS A 121 -1.59 -10.52 7.35
C HIS A 121 -2.68 -10.79 6.32
N PHE A 122 -3.21 -12.01 6.32
CA PHE A 122 -4.38 -12.39 5.53
C PHE A 122 -5.68 -12.17 6.33
N ILE A 123 -6.68 -11.61 5.68
CA ILE A 123 -8.04 -11.45 6.20
C ILE A 123 -8.99 -12.23 5.30
N GLU A 124 -9.70 -13.21 5.88
CA GLU A 124 -10.79 -13.93 5.20
C GLU A 124 -12.07 -13.09 5.32
N THR A 125 -12.26 -12.15 4.40
CA THR A 125 -13.44 -11.27 4.35
C THR A 125 -14.69 -12.01 3.85
N ASP A 126 -15.88 -11.51 4.17
CA ASP A 126 -17.15 -12.14 3.71
C ASP A 126 -17.34 -12.00 2.18
N TYR A 127 -16.82 -10.93 1.58
CA TYR A 127 -16.75 -10.74 0.12
C TYR A 127 -15.30 -10.55 -0.31
N PRO A 128 -14.84 -11.18 -1.40
CA PRO A 128 -13.49 -10.96 -1.91
C PRO A 128 -13.24 -9.49 -2.26
N ILE A 129 -12.05 -8.99 -1.95
CA ILE A 129 -11.60 -7.66 -2.37
C ILE A 129 -11.37 -7.69 -3.89
N GLY A 130 -11.78 -6.62 -4.58
CA GLY A 130 -11.72 -6.52 -6.03
C GLY A 130 -10.30 -6.57 -6.58
N LEU A 131 -9.35 -5.86 -5.95
CA LEU A 131 -7.95 -5.85 -6.34
C LEU A 131 -7.02 -5.75 -5.13
N ILE A 132 -6.07 -6.67 -5.02
CA ILE A 132 -4.96 -6.60 -4.07
C ILE A 132 -3.74 -5.96 -4.74
N SER A 133 -3.36 -4.78 -4.29
CA SER A 133 -2.09 -4.14 -4.66
C SER A 133 -1.01 -4.61 -3.67
N LEU A 134 -0.34 -5.71 -4.03
CA LEU A 134 0.62 -6.38 -3.17
C LEU A 134 2.01 -5.74 -3.32
N SER A 135 2.44 -5.01 -2.29
CA SER A 135 3.72 -4.29 -2.24
C SER A 135 4.61 -4.77 -1.09
N PRO A 136 5.21 -5.97 -1.17
CA PRO A 136 6.09 -6.48 -0.12
C PRO A 136 7.31 -5.59 0.06
N LYS A 137 7.91 -5.67 1.25
CA LYS A 137 9.08 -4.86 1.62
C LYS A 137 10.35 -5.70 1.53
N PHE A 138 11.29 -5.23 0.71
CA PHE A 138 12.56 -5.90 0.43
C PHE A 138 13.70 -5.33 1.28
N SER A 139 14.93 -5.83 1.06
CA SER A 139 16.10 -5.46 1.84
C SER A 139 16.39 -3.96 1.85
N ASN A 140 16.06 -3.25 0.76
CA ASN A 140 16.22 -1.80 0.65
C ASN A 140 15.32 -0.97 1.59
N SER A 141 14.38 -1.60 2.28
CA SER A 141 13.44 -0.93 3.21
C SER A 141 13.76 -1.15 4.68
N VAL A 142 14.82 -1.93 4.98
CA VAL A 142 15.17 -2.31 6.36
C VAL A 142 15.87 -1.16 7.08
N PRO A 143 15.36 -0.67 8.23
CA PRO A 143 16.01 0.39 8.98
C PRO A 143 17.34 -0.07 9.58
N LYS A 144 18.21 0.88 9.92
CA LYS A 144 19.46 0.63 10.63
C LYS A 144 19.37 1.15 12.06
N VAL A 145 20.06 0.50 12.99
CA VAL A 145 20.19 0.98 14.39
C VAL A 145 20.81 2.38 14.40
N GLY A 146 20.29 3.25 15.24
CA GLY A 146 20.81 4.60 15.41
C GLY A 146 20.26 5.66 14.45
N VAL A 147 19.43 5.27 13.47
CA VAL A 147 18.79 6.24 12.57
C VAL A 147 17.71 7.02 13.30
N ALA A 148 17.72 8.35 13.17
CA ALA A 148 16.69 9.21 13.74
C ALA A 148 15.35 9.02 13.02
N THR A 149 14.27 8.87 13.77
CA THR A 149 12.90 8.87 13.23
C THR A 149 12.45 10.30 12.92
N PRO A 150 11.37 10.50 12.15
CA PRO A 150 10.86 11.84 11.82
C PRO A 150 10.51 12.73 13.03
N LYS A 151 10.30 12.14 14.20
CA LYS A 151 10.05 12.86 15.47
C LYS A 151 11.23 12.82 16.44
N GLY A 152 12.43 12.48 15.97
CA GLY A 152 13.68 12.56 16.71
C GLY A 152 14.00 11.38 17.64
N ALA A 153 13.13 10.38 17.74
CA ALA A 153 13.46 9.11 18.42
C ALA A 153 14.49 8.33 17.59
N THR A 154 15.26 7.45 18.22
CA THR A 154 16.29 6.67 17.54
C THR A 154 15.80 5.22 17.35
N THR A 155 16.08 4.66 16.17
CA THR A 155 15.80 3.25 15.89
C THR A 155 16.64 2.32 16.75
N ASP A 156 16.03 1.26 17.25
CA ASP A 156 16.66 0.19 18.01
C ASP A 156 16.58 -1.17 17.26
N GLN A 157 17.27 -2.16 17.77
CA GLN A 157 17.27 -3.52 17.19
C GLN A 157 15.88 -4.14 17.16
N ARG A 158 15.00 -3.87 18.13
CA ARG A 158 13.63 -4.43 18.17
C ARG A 158 12.81 -3.95 16.97
N MET A 159 13.00 -2.69 16.57
CA MET A 159 12.32 -2.12 15.39
C MET A 159 12.74 -2.83 14.10
N ILE A 160 14.02 -3.14 13.98
CA ILE A 160 14.59 -3.90 12.85
C ILE A 160 14.07 -5.34 12.85
N ASP A 161 14.09 -6.00 14.00
CA ASP A 161 13.62 -7.38 14.16
C ASP A 161 12.12 -7.50 13.83
N GLN A 162 11.32 -6.53 14.28
CA GLN A 162 9.90 -6.45 13.92
C GLN A 162 9.72 -6.29 12.42
N HIS A 163 10.44 -5.38 11.79
CA HIS A 163 10.38 -5.17 10.34
C HIS A 163 10.72 -6.47 9.58
N ASN A 164 11.83 -7.10 9.92
CA ASN A 164 12.27 -8.35 9.29
C ASN A 164 11.31 -9.53 9.56
N LYS A 165 10.67 -9.58 10.71
CA LYS A 165 9.68 -10.60 11.05
C LYS A 165 8.46 -10.59 10.12
N PHE A 166 8.04 -9.42 9.67
CA PHE A 166 6.80 -9.26 8.92
C PHE A 166 6.99 -9.09 7.41
N ARG A 167 8.17 -8.69 6.93
CA ARG A 167 8.43 -8.65 5.49
C ARG A 167 8.48 -10.06 4.90
N LEU A 168 8.06 -10.22 3.67
CA LEU A 168 8.14 -11.48 2.90
C LEU A 168 7.43 -12.69 3.54
N LYS A 169 6.19 -12.52 3.96
CA LYS A 169 5.30 -13.60 4.44
C LYS A 169 4.68 -14.33 3.24
N TYR A 170 5.46 -15.18 2.56
CA TYR A 170 5.03 -15.85 1.32
C TYR A 170 3.73 -16.63 1.45
N ASP A 171 3.51 -17.34 2.55
CA ASP A 171 2.28 -18.13 2.75
C ASP A 171 1.04 -17.22 2.87
N VAL A 172 1.18 -16.07 3.53
CA VAL A 172 0.13 -15.04 3.63
C VAL A 172 -0.17 -14.43 2.26
N MET A 173 0.87 -14.07 1.51
CA MET A 173 0.74 -13.51 0.16
C MET A 173 0.07 -14.51 -0.80
N LYS A 174 0.42 -15.79 -0.74
CA LYS A 174 -0.24 -16.84 -1.52
C LYS A 174 -1.72 -16.97 -1.17
N GLN A 175 -2.08 -16.91 0.11
CA GLN A 175 -3.48 -16.91 0.54
C GLN A 175 -4.24 -15.70 -0.02
N MET A 176 -3.66 -14.49 0.03
CA MET A 176 -4.26 -13.28 -0.55
C MET A 176 -4.51 -13.43 -2.05
N ILE A 177 -3.49 -13.88 -2.79
CA ILE A 177 -3.56 -14.06 -4.25
C ILE A 177 -4.64 -15.09 -4.64
N ALA A 178 -4.77 -16.16 -3.86
CA ALA A 178 -5.72 -17.23 -4.14
C ALA A 178 -7.17 -16.90 -3.75
N TYR A 179 -7.36 -16.03 -2.75
CA TYR A 179 -8.68 -15.77 -2.17
C TYR A 179 -9.40 -14.60 -2.85
N HIS A 180 -8.69 -13.50 -3.15
CA HIS A 180 -9.30 -12.28 -3.67
C HIS A 180 -9.49 -12.32 -5.19
N SER A 181 -10.35 -11.42 -5.71
CA SER A 181 -10.79 -11.47 -7.11
C SER A 181 -9.68 -11.23 -8.12
N ASP A 182 -8.78 -10.30 -7.80
CA ASP A 182 -7.62 -9.97 -8.63
C ASP A 182 -6.47 -9.43 -7.78
N TYR A 183 -5.27 -9.41 -8.37
CA TYR A 183 -4.08 -8.84 -7.73
C TYR A 183 -3.10 -8.27 -8.75
N HIS A 184 -2.25 -7.36 -8.29
CA HIS A 184 -0.98 -7.07 -8.92
C HIS A 184 0.14 -7.03 -7.87
N PHE A 185 1.35 -7.37 -8.30
CA PHE A 185 2.57 -7.30 -7.50
C PHE A 185 3.28 -6.00 -7.82
N LYS A 186 3.44 -5.13 -6.83
CA LYS A 186 3.94 -3.76 -7.00
C LYS A 186 5.21 -3.51 -6.17
N PRO A 187 6.37 -4.06 -6.56
CA PRO A 187 7.64 -3.80 -5.89
C PRO A 187 8.15 -2.37 -6.19
N VAL A 188 8.76 -1.75 -5.17
CA VAL A 188 9.43 -0.45 -5.28
C VAL A 188 10.93 -0.69 -5.51
N CYS A 189 11.40 -0.43 -6.73
CA CYS A 189 12.80 -0.67 -7.09
C CYS A 189 13.18 0.11 -8.35
N ASN A 190 14.44 0.56 -8.41
CA ASN A 190 15.14 0.83 -9.67
C ASN A 190 16.07 -0.36 -9.95
N PRO A 191 15.70 -1.30 -10.84
CA PRO A 191 16.49 -2.52 -11.07
C PRO A 191 17.91 -2.23 -11.56
N THR A 192 18.12 -1.11 -12.24
CA THR A 192 19.43 -0.71 -12.78
C THR A 192 20.37 -0.22 -11.68
N GLU A 193 19.87 0.55 -10.71
CA GLU A 193 20.66 1.08 -9.59
C GLU A 193 20.70 0.12 -8.39
N MET A 194 19.75 -0.82 -8.32
CA MET A 194 19.57 -1.75 -7.18
C MET A 194 19.50 -3.21 -7.65
N PRO A 195 20.49 -3.74 -8.34
CA PRO A 195 20.43 -5.10 -8.91
C PRO A 195 20.24 -6.19 -7.85
N GLU A 196 20.84 -6.06 -6.67
CA GLU A 196 20.70 -7.03 -5.56
C GLU A 196 19.27 -7.07 -5.01
N VAL A 197 18.63 -5.90 -4.90
CA VAL A 197 17.21 -5.81 -4.50
C VAL A 197 16.30 -6.40 -5.58
N TRP A 198 16.66 -6.16 -6.84
CA TRP A 198 15.93 -6.76 -7.97
C TRP A 198 16.01 -8.28 -7.96
N GLU A 199 17.14 -8.87 -7.66
CA GLU A 199 17.28 -10.33 -7.51
C GLU A 199 16.37 -10.88 -6.39
N GLU A 200 16.27 -10.17 -5.25
CA GLU A 200 15.35 -10.52 -4.16
C GLU A 200 13.88 -10.44 -4.62
N ILE A 201 13.52 -9.40 -5.36
CA ILE A 201 12.18 -9.20 -5.93
C ILE A 201 11.83 -10.33 -6.91
N GLU A 202 12.74 -10.65 -7.82
CA GLU A 202 12.52 -11.68 -8.84
C GLU A 202 12.37 -13.07 -8.20
N LYS A 203 13.17 -13.38 -7.18
CA LYS A 203 13.03 -14.59 -6.37
C LYS A 203 11.68 -14.66 -5.67
N ALA A 204 11.22 -13.54 -5.09
CA ALA A 204 9.92 -13.48 -4.44
C ALA A 204 8.78 -13.68 -5.44
N ARG A 205 8.84 -13.00 -6.60
CA ARG A 205 7.88 -13.14 -7.69
C ARG A 205 7.75 -14.60 -8.15
N GLN A 206 8.88 -15.28 -8.38
CA GLN A 206 8.92 -16.68 -8.79
C GLN A 206 8.37 -17.61 -7.70
N THR A 207 8.74 -17.39 -6.43
CA THR A 207 8.24 -18.17 -5.28
C THR A 207 6.72 -18.06 -5.13
N LEU A 208 6.15 -16.91 -5.47
CA LEU A 208 4.71 -16.64 -5.43
C LEU A 208 4.00 -17.10 -6.72
N GLY A 209 4.73 -17.49 -7.76
CA GLY A 209 4.16 -17.88 -9.07
C GLY A 209 3.53 -16.70 -9.82
N ILE A 210 3.99 -15.47 -9.58
CA ILE A 210 3.40 -14.27 -10.18
C ILE A 210 3.96 -14.05 -11.60
N PRO A 211 3.12 -13.93 -12.63
CA PRO A 211 3.58 -13.66 -13.99
C PRO A 211 4.00 -12.20 -14.18
N LYS A 212 4.83 -11.94 -15.20
CA LYS A 212 5.35 -10.59 -15.51
C LYS A 212 4.24 -9.57 -15.77
N ASN A 213 3.17 -9.96 -16.43
CA ASN A 213 2.01 -9.09 -16.72
C ASN A 213 1.15 -8.73 -15.50
N LYS A 214 1.41 -9.33 -14.34
CA LYS A 214 0.85 -8.94 -13.04
C LYS A 214 1.86 -8.19 -12.16
N THR A 215 3.07 -7.93 -12.67
CA THR A 215 4.14 -7.25 -11.95
C THR A 215 4.28 -5.81 -12.47
N TYR A 216 4.09 -4.85 -11.56
CA TYR A 216 4.14 -3.41 -11.80
C TYR A 216 5.34 -2.83 -11.04
N ILE A 217 6.43 -2.55 -11.73
CA ILE A 217 7.63 -1.99 -11.09
C ILE A 217 7.40 -0.50 -10.87
N MET A 218 7.54 -0.08 -9.62
CA MET A 218 7.37 1.29 -9.19
C MET A 218 8.73 1.91 -8.86
N PRO A 219 9.08 3.08 -9.46
CA PRO A 219 10.32 3.77 -9.13
C PRO A 219 10.35 4.21 -7.66
N PRO A 220 11.52 4.09 -6.97
CA PRO A 220 11.72 4.70 -5.67
C PRO A 220 11.80 6.22 -5.79
N GLY A 221 11.47 6.92 -4.72
CA GLY A 221 11.51 8.37 -4.61
C GLY A 221 10.29 8.90 -3.86
N ASP A 222 10.46 9.93 -3.03
CA ASP A 222 9.40 10.55 -2.23
C ASP A 222 9.11 11.99 -2.65
N ASN A 223 9.83 12.50 -3.67
CA ASN A 223 9.65 13.83 -4.23
C ASN A 223 9.72 13.81 -5.76
N ARG A 224 9.23 14.88 -6.37
CA ARG A 224 9.12 15.02 -7.82
C ARG A 224 10.48 14.93 -8.53
N GLU A 225 11.50 15.58 -8.00
CA GLU A 225 12.82 15.64 -8.62
C GLU A 225 13.46 14.26 -8.74
N GLU A 226 13.43 13.48 -7.67
CA GLU A 226 13.91 12.09 -7.67
C GLU A 226 13.14 11.21 -8.66
N LEU A 227 11.82 11.31 -8.67
CA LEU A 227 10.99 10.50 -9.58
C LEU A 227 11.27 10.84 -11.04
N ILE A 228 11.39 12.13 -11.41
CA ILE A 228 11.72 12.54 -12.78
C ILE A 228 13.07 11.95 -13.21
N ARG A 229 14.05 11.89 -12.31
CA ARG A 229 15.37 11.29 -12.59
C ARG A 229 15.29 9.78 -12.82
N VAL A 230 14.48 9.09 -12.03
CA VAL A 230 14.45 7.61 -12.00
C VAL A 230 13.46 7.01 -13.01
N TYR A 231 12.40 7.72 -13.37
CA TYR A 231 11.34 7.21 -14.28
C TYR A 231 11.89 6.64 -15.58
N PRO A 232 12.76 7.33 -16.36
CA PRO A 232 13.23 6.79 -17.63
C PRO A 232 13.93 5.44 -17.47
N MET A 233 14.75 5.27 -16.44
CA MET A 233 15.50 4.03 -16.20
C MET A 233 14.56 2.85 -15.90
N VAL A 234 13.55 3.06 -15.05
CA VAL A 234 12.59 2.01 -14.69
C VAL A 234 11.64 1.71 -15.86
N MET A 235 11.23 2.72 -16.64
CA MET A 235 10.42 2.53 -17.84
C MET A 235 11.15 1.72 -18.90
N ASP A 236 12.41 2.05 -19.19
CA ASP A 236 13.25 1.30 -20.14
C ASP A 236 13.45 -0.14 -19.67
N PHE A 237 13.75 -0.35 -18.39
CA PHE A 237 13.87 -1.69 -17.85
C PHE A 237 12.57 -2.49 -18.01
N CYS A 238 11.41 -1.91 -17.73
CA CYS A 238 10.11 -2.57 -17.87
C CYS A 238 9.84 -2.95 -19.33
N ARG A 239 10.05 -2.02 -20.27
CA ARG A 239 9.90 -2.26 -21.71
C ARG A 239 10.78 -3.42 -22.17
N ASP A 240 12.06 -3.40 -21.81
CA ASP A 240 13.05 -4.35 -22.31
C ASP A 240 12.91 -5.74 -21.69
N ASN A 241 12.30 -5.84 -20.51
CA ASN A 241 12.13 -7.10 -19.78
C ASN A 241 10.68 -7.62 -19.73
N GLY A 242 9.70 -6.90 -20.30
CA GLY A 242 8.30 -7.33 -20.39
C GLY A 242 7.57 -7.26 -19.04
N PHE A 243 7.89 -6.27 -18.20
CA PHE A 243 7.14 -5.93 -16.99
C PHE A 243 6.24 -4.73 -17.24
N ASN A 244 5.24 -4.54 -16.37
CA ASN A 244 4.49 -3.29 -16.36
C ASN A 244 5.23 -2.23 -15.54
N PHE A 245 5.17 -1.01 -16.01
CA PHE A 245 5.61 0.17 -15.25
C PHE A 245 4.40 0.76 -14.52
N THR A 246 4.61 1.28 -13.32
CA THR A 246 3.66 2.17 -12.64
C THR A 246 4.38 3.38 -12.08
N GLY A 247 3.82 4.56 -12.32
CA GLY A 247 4.32 5.79 -11.74
C GLY A 247 3.84 6.04 -10.31
N ARG A 248 4.14 7.22 -9.82
CA ARG A 248 3.59 7.83 -8.60
C ARG A 248 3.06 9.21 -8.99
N GLU A 249 1.96 9.20 -9.75
CA GLU A 249 1.45 10.40 -10.44
C GLU A 249 1.07 11.52 -9.48
N HIS A 250 0.61 11.18 -8.26
CA HIS A 250 0.33 12.17 -7.22
C HIS A 250 1.59 12.94 -6.79
N ILE A 251 2.76 12.29 -6.71
CA ILE A 251 4.03 12.97 -6.39
C ILE A 251 4.50 13.80 -7.59
N ILE A 252 4.39 13.28 -8.81
CA ILE A 252 4.71 14.05 -10.02
C ILE A 252 3.86 15.32 -10.12
N ALA A 253 2.55 15.22 -9.82
CA ALA A 253 1.63 16.36 -9.91
C ALA A 253 1.74 17.32 -8.73
N PHE A 254 1.83 16.83 -7.51
CA PHE A 254 1.64 17.60 -6.28
C PHE A 254 2.83 17.60 -5.32
N ASP A 255 3.94 16.93 -5.70
CA ASP A 255 5.14 16.77 -4.88
C ASP A 255 4.81 16.12 -3.52
N THR A 256 5.28 16.68 -2.43
CA THR A 256 5.10 16.13 -1.06
C THR A 256 3.74 16.47 -0.41
N LYS A 257 2.79 17.02 -1.18
CA LYS A 257 1.48 17.42 -0.66
C LYS A 257 0.63 16.20 -0.29
N ARG A 258 0.00 16.23 0.88
CA ARG A 258 -0.94 15.19 1.35
C ARG A 258 -2.38 15.47 0.90
N CYS A 259 -3.20 14.43 0.86
CA CYS A 259 -4.65 14.50 0.56
C CYS A 259 -4.98 15.13 -0.81
N VAL A 260 -4.31 14.68 -1.88
CA VAL A 260 -4.44 15.19 -3.26
C VAL A 260 -4.84 14.11 -4.25
#